data_394c8d3d0bebdcf41fd6a6a257c438e1
#
_entry.id   394c8d3d0bebdcf41fd6a6a257c438e1
#
_cell.length_a   1.000
_cell.length_b   1.000
_cell.length_c   1.000
_cell.angle_alpha   90.00
_cell.angle_beta   90.00
_cell.angle_gamma   90.00
#
_symmetry.space_group_name_H-M   'P 1'
#
loop_
_entity.id
_entity.type
_entity.pdbx_description
1 polymer ?
#
loop_
_entity_poly.entity_id
_entity_poly.type
_entity_poly.pdbx_seq_one_letter_code
_entity_poly.pdbx_strand_id
1 'polypeptide(L)'
;MNNLYIGLMSGTSRDSLDGCLVSFDDGLEIQKLETISFSKDYQSSNDQNFIAKEITRKSITLVEQLISNSKKENIVGIAFPGQTISHSDEFSLQAGSPEAIAKQFGIPVYADFRNFDIARGGKGAPLIPLFHQFLLCDQSKNKLIFNIGGIANGTYLKRMEMELASDVGPGNCLMDEAMRNFGLGLFDKGGALARSGEVNDAILKLFIKDLENLTYPR
;
A
#
# COMPACT_ATOMS: atom_id res chain seq x y z
N MET A 1 4.38 13.57 -27.17
CA MET A 1 5.28 13.21 -26.07
C MET A 1 4.39 12.59 -25.01
N ASN A 2 4.66 11.36 -24.60
CA ASN A 2 3.81 10.72 -23.60
C ASN A 2 4.21 11.23 -22.20
N ASN A 3 3.24 11.73 -21.45
CA ASN A 3 3.43 12.11 -20.05
C ASN A 3 3.62 10.85 -19.21
N LEU A 4 4.76 10.77 -18.53
CA LEU A 4 5.07 9.65 -17.65
C LEU A 4 4.99 10.08 -16.19
N TYR A 5 4.52 9.17 -15.35
CA TYR A 5 4.38 9.35 -13.92
C TYR A 5 5.05 8.18 -13.19
N ILE A 6 5.64 8.47 -12.06
CA ILE A 6 6.21 7.45 -11.19
C ILE A 6 5.36 7.34 -9.93
N GLY A 7 4.93 6.13 -9.61
CA GLY A 7 4.30 5.79 -8.34
C GLY A 7 5.25 4.96 -7.48
N LEU A 8 5.41 5.32 -6.21
CA LEU A 8 6.17 4.54 -5.23
C LEU A 8 5.22 4.08 -4.13
N MET A 9 5.42 2.88 -3.59
CA MET A 9 4.62 2.32 -2.51
C MET A 9 5.43 1.43 -1.59
N SER A 10 5.33 1.67 -0.28
CA SER A 10 5.81 0.77 0.76
C SER A 10 4.68 0.44 1.72
N GLY A 11 4.41 -0.84 1.91
CA GLY A 11 3.38 -1.31 2.83
C GLY A 11 3.79 -1.19 4.30
N THR A 12 2.84 -1.39 5.20
CA THR A 12 3.09 -1.40 6.66
C THR A 12 3.93 -2.59 7.11
N SER A 13 3.98 -3.67 6.31
CA SER A 13 4.85 -4.84 6.52
C SER A 13 6.35 -4.51 6.37
N ARG A 14 6.68 -3.42 5.66
CA ARG A 14 8.06 -2.97 5.39
C ARG A 14 8.95 -4.03 4.76
N ASP A 15 8.38 -4.91 3.95
CA ASP A 15 9.10 -5.97 3.24
C ASP A 15 9.77 -5.48 1.96
N SER A 16 9.06 -4.63 1.22
CA SER A 16 9.56 -4.06 -0.03
C SER A 16 9.10 -2.62 -0.26
N LEU A 17 9.81 -1.96 -1.18
CA LEU A 17 9.40 -0.74 -1.85
C LEU A 17 9.12 -1.09 -3.31
N ASP A 18 7.88 -0.90 -3.73
CA ASP A 18 7.44 -1.11 -5.09
C ASP A 18 7.39 0.22 -5.84
N GLY A 19 7.70 0.19 -7.13
CA GLY A 19 7.65 1.34 -7.99
C GLY A 19 7.13 1.01 -9.38
N CYS A 20 6.37 1.93 -9.95
CA CYS A 20 5.89 1.82 -11.32
C CYS A 20 6.15 3.11 -12.10
N LEU A 21 6.41 2.95 -13.41
CA LEU A 21 6.42 4.01 -14.40
C LEU A 21 5.20 3.79 -15.30
N VAL A 22 4.33 4.80 -15.38
CA VAL A 22 3.04 4.69 -16.08
C VAL A 22 2.77 5.90 -16.95
N SER A 23 1.90 5.74 -17.95
CA SER A 23 1.22 6.83 -18.65
C SER A 23 -0.29 6.72 -18.53
N PHE A 24 -1.00 7.85 -18.73
CA PHE A 24 -2.47 7.93 -18.72
C PHE A 24 -3.03 8.59 -19.97
N ASP A 25 -2.20 8.79 -21.01
CA ASP A 25 -2.61 9.55 -22.20
C ASP A 25 -3.77 8.88 -22.96
N ASP A 26 -3.71 7.53 -23.09
CA ASP A 26 -4.75 6.71 -23.74
C ASP A 26 -5.31 5.63 -22.78
N GLY A 27 -5.42 5.96 -21.51
CA GLY A 27 -5.73 5.02 -20.42
C GLY A 27 -4.49 4.66 -19.61
N LEU A 28 -4.64 3.76 -18.65
CA LEU A 28 -3.49 3.32 -17.83
C LEU A 28 -2.61 2.36 -18.62
N GLU A 29 -1.37 2.77 -18.90
CA GLU A 29 -0.33 1.94 -19.48
C GLU A 29 0.86 1.83 -18.51
N ILE A 30 1.22 0.59 -18.13
CA ILE A 30 2.37 0.33 -17.29
C ILE A 30 3.59 0.11 -18.16
N GLN A 31 4.55 1.05 -18.10
CA GLN A 31 5.79 1.01 -18.85
C GLN A 31 6.86 0.15 -18.15
N LYS A 32 6.91 0.23 -16.81
CA LYS A 32 7.89 -0.50 -16.01
C LYS A 32 7.40 -0.73 -14.60
N LEU A 33 7.76 -1.88 -14.02
CA LEU A 33 7.59 -2.22 -12.60
C LEU A 33 8.92 -2.66 -12.03
N GLU A 34 9.25 -2.16 -10.86
CA GLU A 34 10.46 -2.53 -10.13
C GLU A 34 10.16 -2.65 -8.64
N THR A 35 10.90 -3.51 -7.95
CA THR A 35 10.75 -3.75 -6.51
C THR A 35 12.12 -3.83 -5.85
N ILE A 36 12.28 -3.18 -4.70
CA ILE A 36 13.48 -3.27 -3.86
C ILE A 36 13.09 -3.78 -2.48
N SER A 37 13.63 -4.94 -2.07
CA SER A 37 13.40 -5.48 -0.72
C SER A 37 14.12 -4.66 0.34
N PHE A 38 13.49 -4.53 1.52
CA PHE A 38 14.12 -3.97 2.70
C PHE A 38 14.88 -5.04 3.50
N SER A 39 15.87 -4.58 4.27
CA SER A 39 16.61 -5.45 5.20
C SER A 39 15.75 -5.80 6.41
N LYS A 40 16.10 -6.88 7.12
CA LYS A 40 15.46 -7.24 8.39
C LYS A 40 15.59 -6.14 9.43
N ASP A 41 16.71 -5.44 9.47
CA ASP A 41 16.95 -4.33 10.38
C ASP A 41 15.97 -3.18 10.13
N TYR A 42 15.65 -2.88 8.87
CA TYR A 42 14.64 -1.88 8.53
C TYR A 42 13.23 -2.33 8.95
N GLN A 43 12.89 -3.58 8.67
CA GLN A 43 11.57 -4.15 8.99
C GLN A 43 11.27 -4.09 10.48
N SER A 44 12.27 -4.37 11.34
CA SER A 44 12.14 -4.42 12.78
C SER A 44 12.46 -3.10 13.51
N SER A 45 12.94 -2.07 12.78
CA SER A 45 13.37 -0.82 13.39
C SER A 45 12.21 0.02 13.91
N ASN A 46 12.42 0.63 15.09
CA ASN A 46 11.58 1.70 15.63
C ASN A 46 12.28 3.07 15.56
N ASP A 47 13.50 3.14 15.04
CA ASP A 47 14.21 4.42 14.82
C ASP A 47 13.66 5.14 13.58
N GLN A 48 12.85 6.17 13.83
CA GLN A 48 12.22 6.96 12.78
C GLN A 48 13.24 7.65 11.85
N ASN A 49 14.39 8.07 12.39
CA ASN A 49 15.44 8.70 11.59
C ASN A 49 16.10 7.69 10.64
N PHE A 50 16.38 6.48 11.12
CA PHE A 50 16.89 5.41 10.29
C PHE A 50 15.88 5.03 9.20
N ILE A 51 14.60 4.86 9.57
CA ILE A 51 13.52 4.56 8.61
C ILE A 51 13.43 5.65 7.55
N ALA A 52 13.41 6.93 7.95
CA ALA A 52 13.28 8.05 7.02
C ALA A 52 14.46 8.13 6.03
N LYS A 53 15.68 7.92 6.51
CA LYS A 53 16.87 7.89 5.65
C LYS A 53 16.84 6.73 4.66
N GLU A 54 16.50 5.54 5.13
CA GLU A 54 16.53 4.33 4.30
C GLU A 54 15.42 4.31 3.25
N ILE A 55 14.19 4.69 3.60
CA ILE A 55 13.09 4.80 2.61
C ILE A 55 13.43 5.85 1.55
N THR A 56 13.99 7.01 1.93
CA THR A 56 14.40 8.04 0.99
C THR A 56 15.49 7.53 0.04
N ARG A 57 16.55 6.92 0.59
CA ARG A 57 17.65 6.35 -0.19
C ARG A 57 17.17 5.31 -1.19
N LYS A 58 16.36 4.35 -0.74
CA LYS A 58 15.81 3.30 -1.62
C LYS A 58 14.86 3.86 -2.65
N SER A 59 14.06 4.88 -2.31
CA SER A 59 13.21 5.55 -3.28
C SER A 59 14.01 6.21 -4.40
N ILE A 60 15.12 6.86 -4.07
CA ILE A 60 16.04 7.42 -5.07
C ILE A 60 16.56 6.31 -5.98
N THR A 61 17.08 5.22 -5.42
CA THR A 61 17.59 4.09 -6.21
C THR A 61 16.48 3.49 -7.11
N LEU A 62 15.27 3.34 -6.59
CA LEU A 62 14.16 2.78 -7.36
C LEU A 62 13.73 3.70 -8.52
N VAL A 63 13.68 5.00 -8.28
CA VAL A 63 13.42 5.98 -9.35
C VAL A 63 14.50 5.93 -10.42
N GLU A 64 15.79 5.83 -10.06
CA GLU A 64 16.90 5.67 -11.03
C GLU A 64 16.72 4.42 -11.90
N GLN A 65 16.31 3.30 -11.30
CA GLN A 65 16.01 2.06 -12.03
C GLN A 65 14.83 2.24 -12.99
N LEU A 66 13.74 2.86 -12.53
CA LEU A 66 12.53 3.08 -13.34
C LEU A 66 12.81 3.95 -14.56
N ILE A 67 13.61 5.01 -14.42
CA ILE A 67 13.88 5.97 -15.49
C ILE A 67 15.05 5.59 -16.38
N SER A 68 15.76 4.49 -16.11
CA SER A 68 17.02 4.13 -16.77
C SER A 68 16.98 4.15 -18.31
N ASN A 69 15.82 3.85 -18.90
CA ASN A 69 15.61 3.82 -20.34
C ASN A 69 14.62 4.89 -20.83
N SER A 70 14.23 5.83 -19.97
CA SER A 70 13.23 6.84 -20.28
C SER A 70 13.88 8.22 -20.36
N LYS A 71 13.32 9.09 -21.21
CA LYS A 71 13.74 10.49 -21.23
C LYS A 71 13.16 11.19 -20.02
N LYS A 72 14.02 11.75 -19.21
CA LYS A 72 13.65 12.43 -17.95
C LYS A 72 12.65 13.58 -18.16
N GLU A 73 12.78 14.29 -19.27
CA GLU A 73 11.86 15.40 -19.64
C GLU A 73 10.41 14.96 -19.84
N ASN A 74 10.15 13.67 -20.04
CA ASN A 74 8.80 13.13 -20.17
C ASN A 74 8.16 12.82 -18.81
N ILE A 75 8.92 12.87 -17.70
CA ILE A 75 8.41 12.51 -16.38
C ILE A 75 7.83 13.76 -15.72
N VAL A 76 6.51 13.76 -15.58
CA VAL A 76 5.73 14.90 -15.07
C VAL A 76 5.75 14.97 -13.54
N GLY A 77 5.82 13.83 -12.87
CA GLY A 77 5.83 13.81 -11.41
C GLY A 77 6.06 12.44 -10.80
N ILE A 78 6.43 12.46 -9.52
CA ILE A 78 6.66 11.30 -8.68
C ILE A 78 5.67 11.33 -7.53
N ALA A 79 4.86 10.29 -7.35
CA ALA A 79 4.03 10.09 -6.18
C ALA A 79 4.82 9.32 -5.11
N PHE A 80 5.04 9.93 -3.95
CA PHE A 80 5.79 9.36 -2.84
C PHE A 80 4.99 9.44 -1.54
N PRO A 81 4.27 8.40 -1.14
CA PRO A 81 3.51 8.37 0.11
C PRO A 81 4.38 8.28 1.37
N GLY A 82 5.67 7.95 1.24
CA GLY A 82 6.55 7.66 2.37
C GLY A 82 6.29 6.30 3.00
N GLN A 83 6.94 6.05 4.15
CA GLN A 83 6.68 4.88 5.00
C GLN A 83 5.80 5.28 6.17
N THR A 84 4.65 4.65 6.31
CA THR A 84 3.75 4.89 7.45
C THR A 84 4.42 4.46 8.76
N ILE A 85 4.54 5.41 9.70
CA ILE A 85 5.03 5.19 11.07
C ILE A 85 3.85 5.04 12.02
N SER A 86 2.89 5.96 11.94
CA SER A 86 1.65 5.92 12.69
C SER A 86 0.52 6.53 11.89
N HIS A 87 -0.70 6.12 12.19
CA HIS A 87 -1.90 6.62 11.54
C HIS A 87 -3.06 6.64 12.52
N SER A 88 -3.82 7.73 12.48
CA SER A 88 -5.09 7.91 13.17
C SER A 88 -6.05 8.68 12.27
N ASP A 89 -7.30 8.82 12.67
CA ASP A 89 -8.30 9.61 11.95
C ASP A 89 -7.97 11.13 11.95
N GLU A 90 -7.05 11.59 12.80
CA GLU A 90 -6.68 12.99 12.96
C GLU A 90 -5.33 13.35 12.30
N PHE A 91 -4.44 12.38 12.21
CA PHE A 91 -3.06 12.62 11.74
C PHE A 91 -2.39 11.33 11.28
N SER A 92 -1.54 11.46 10.26
CA SER A 92 -0.72 10.36 9.75
C SER A 92 0.74 10.78 9.64
N LEU A 93 1.63 10.03 10.30
CA LEU A 93 3.08 10.25 10.22
C LEU A 93 3.70 9.34 9.17
N GLN A 94 4.26 9.98 8.12
CA GLN A 94 4.96 9.30 7.03
C GLN A 94 6.45 9.65 7.10
N ALA A 95 7.30 8.63 7.14
CA ALA A 95 8.74 8.81 7.11
C ALA A 95 9.25 8.92 5.67
N GLY A 96 10.31 9.69 5.48
CA GLY A 96 10.99 9.93 4.21
C GLY A 96 11.01 11.41 3.84
N SER A 97 11.86 11.77 2.86
CA SER A 97 12.00 13.15 2.40
C SER A 97 11.64 13.27 0.92
N PRO A 98 10.42 13.75 0.59
CA PRO A 98 10.06 14.09 -0.79
C PRO A 98 10.94 15.20 -1.38
N GLU A 99 11.41 16.13 -0.55
CA GLU A 99 12.30 17.22 -0.97
C GLU A 99 13.65 16.70 -1.46
N ALA A 100 14.21 15.69 -0.78
CA ALA A 100 15.46 15.07 -1.20
C ALA A 100 15.32 14.35 -2.55
N ILE A 101 14.19 13.67 -2.77
CA ILE A 101 13.88 13.03 -4.06
C ILE A 101 13.69 14.08 -5.15
N ALA A 102 12.91 15.13 -4.88
CA ALA A 102 12.68 16.22 -5.82
C ALA A 102 14.01 16.93 -6.22
N LYS A 103 14.89 17.18 -5.23
CA LYS A 103 16.20 17.78 -5.47
C LYS A 103 17.10 16.89 -6.30
N GLN A 104 17.11 15.57 -6.07
CA GLN A 104 17.92 14.61 -6.80
C GLN A 104 17.58 14.56 -8.29
N PHE A 105 16.28 14.58 -8.58
CA PHE A 105 15.82 14.39 -9.96
C PHE A 105 15.42 15.69 -10.66
N GLY A 106 15.13 16.78 -9.92
CA GLY A 106 14.55 17.99 -10.50
C GLY A 106 13.14 17.74 -11.09
N ILE A 107 12.40 16.78 -10.52
CA ILE A 107 11.06 16.41 -10.89
C ILE A 107 10.14 16.72 -9.72
N PRO A 108 8.91 17.27 -9.94
CA PRO A 108 7.94 17.46 -8.88
C PRO A 108 7.63 16.17 -8.13
N VAL A 109 7.63 16.22 -6.79
CA VAL A 109 7.26 15.07 -5.94
C VAL A 109 5.99 15.42 -5.18
N TYR A 110 4.99 14.59 -5.34
CA TYR A 110 3.71 14.67 -4.63
C TYR A 110 3.74 13.74 -3.43
N ALA A 111 3.45 14.27 -2.25
CA ALA A 111 3.53 13.55 -0.98
C ALA A 111 2.42 13.98 -0.02
N ASP A 112 2.43 13.41 1.18
CA ASP A 112 1.52 13.75 2.29
C ASP A 112 0.02 13.60 1.96
N PHE A 113 -0.31 12.63 1.12
CA PHE A 113 -1.67 12.37 0.65
C PHE A 113 -2.67 12.15 1.81
N ARG A 114 -2.22 11.46 2.88
CA ARG A 114 -3.08 11.11 4.02
C ARG A 114 -3.50 12.33 4.84
N ASN A 115 -2.55 13.18 5.21
CA ASN A 115 -2.88 14.42 5.94
C ASN A 115 -3.65 15.40 5.09
N PHE A 116 -3.40 15.41 3.77
CA PHE A 116 -4.19 16.21 2.84
C PHE A 116 -5.67 15.78 2.81
N ASP A 117 -5.95 14.50 2.86
CA ASP A 117 -7.30 13.94 2.94
C ASP A 117 -7.95 14.24 4.31
N ILE A 118 -7.23 13.99 5.41
CA ILE A 118 -7.67 14.27 6.78
C ILE A 118 -8.04 15.76 6.95
N ALA A 119 -7.21 16.67 6.44
CA ALA A 119 -7.47 18.11 6.49
C ALA A 119 -8.76 18.55 5.75
N ARG A 120 -9.32 17.65 4.93
CA ARG A 120 -10.59 17.86 4.20
C ARG A 120 -11.76 17.05 4.74
N GLY A 121 -11.59 16.47 5.93
CA GLY A 121 -12.63 15.70 6.62
C GLY A 121 -12.64 14.21 6.26
N GLY A 122 -11.64 13.74 5.50
CA GLY A 122 -11.40 12.30 5.29
C GLY A 122 -10.68 11.65 6.47
N LYS A 123 -10.40 10.37 6.35
CA LYS A 123 -9.68 9.57 7.37
C LYS A 123 -8.23 9.27 6.99
N GLY A 124 -7.77 9.71 5.82
CA GLY A 124 -6.42 9.46 5.31
C GLY A 124 -6.13 8.01 4.90
N ALA A 125 -7.07 7.10 5.12
CA ALA A 125 -7.03 5.69 4.68
C ALA A 125 -8.44 5.09 4.67
N PRO A 126 -8.73 4.16 3.73
CA PRO A 126 -7.93 3.82 2.56
C PRO A 126 -8.01 4.90 1.47
N LEU A 127 -6.93 5.14 0.71
CA LEU A 127 -6.92 6.08 -0.42
C LEU A 127 -7.08 5.38 -1.78
N ILE A 128 -6.81 4.08 -1.84
CA ILE A 128 -6.91 3.26 -3.06
C ILE A 128 -8.33 3.21 -3.69
N PRO A 129 -9.44 3.40 -2.95
CA PRO A 129 -10.78 3.34 -3.54
C PRO A 129 -11.03 4.33 -4.67
N LEU A 130 -10.42 5.52 -4.63
CA LEU A 130 -10.50 6.49 -5.73
C LEU A 130 -9.89 5.93 -7.03
N PHE A 131 -8.78 5.20 -6.91
CA PHE A 131 -8.16 4.54 -8.04
C PHE A 131 -8.97 3.33 -8.53
N HIS A 132 -9.59 2.58 -7.60
CA HIS A 132 -10.54 1.52 -7.98
C HIS A 132 -11.70 2.08 -8.80
N GLN A 133 -12.27 3.21 -8.40
CA GLN A 133 -13.33 3.87 -9.16
C GLN A 133 -12.83 4.28 -10.54
N PHE A 134 -11.69 4.97 -10.61
CA PHE A 134 -11.09 5.41 -11.88
C PHE A 134 -10.85 4.25 -12.86
N LEU A 135 -10.31 3.14 -12.37
CA LEU A 135 -9.87 2.03 -13.22
C LEU A 135 -10.96 0.98 -13.49
N LEU A 136 -11.84 0.73 -12.52
CA LEU A 136 -12.67 -0.48 -12.49
C LEU A 136 -14.18 -0.19 -12.56
N CYS A 137 -14.62 1.06 -12.50
CA CYS A 137 -16.04 1.37 -12.65
C CYS A 137 -16.60 0.89 -14.01
N ASP A 138 -17.90 0.62 -14.05
CA ASP A 138 -18.57 0.03 -15.22
C ASP A 138 -20.01 0.53 -15.27
N GLN A 139 -20.48 0.98 -16.42
CA GLN A 139 -21.83 1.54 -16.56
C GLN A 139 -22.95 0.50 -16.30
N SER A 140 -22.66 -0.77 -16.51
CA SER A 140 -23.66 -1.85 -16.48
C SER A 140 -23.55 -2.78 -15.27
N LYS A 141 -22.41 -2.76 -14.56
CA LYS A 141 -22.10 -3.74 -13.51
C LYS A 141 -21.74 -3.05 -12.19
N ASN A 142 -22.18 -3.66 -11.10
CA ASN A 142 -21.64 -3.37 -9.78
C ASN A 142 -20.42 -4.25 -9.55
N LYS A 143 -19.40 -3.72 -8.87
CA LYS A 143 -18.17 -4.46 -8.58
C LYS A 143 -17.81 -4.33 -7.11
N LEU A 144 -17.33 -5.41 -6.54
CA LEU A 144 -16.74 -5.44 -5.21
C LEU A 144 -15.27 -5.84 -5.36
N ILE A 145 -14.39 -4.94 -4.98
CA ILE A 145 -12.94 -5.11 -5.06
C ILE A 145 -12.43 -5.36 -3.65
N PHE A 146 -11.73 -6.47 -3.46
CA PHE A 146 -11.07 -6.78 -2.20
C PHE A 146 -9.55 -6.70 -2.36
N ASN A 147 -8.90 -6.06 -1.39
CA ASN A 147 -7.47 -6.16 -1.16
C ASN A 147 -7.25 -6.93 0.15
N ILE A 148 -6.51 -8.04 0.08
CA ILE A 148 -6.24 -8.91 1.23
C ILE A 148 -4.74 -8.81 1.55
N GLY A 149 -4.39 -7.83 2.39
CA GLY A 149 -3.08 -7.64 2.99
C GLY A 149 -3.08 -8.08 4.46
N GLY A 150 -2.32 -7.42 5.31
CA GLY A 150 -2.38 -7.64 6.77
C GLY A 150 -3.79 -7.41 7.30
N ILE A 151 -4.39 -6.28 6.93
CA ILE A 151 -5.81 -5.98 7.07
C ILE A 151 -6.44 -6.09 5.67
N ALA A 152 -7.61 -6.73 5.60
CA ALA A 152 -8.39 -6.79 4.38
C ALA A 152 -9.28 -5.53 4.28
N ASN A 153 -9.35 -4.94 3.08
CA ASN A 153 -10.27 -3.85 2.79
C ASN A 153 -11.06 -4.10 1.51
N GLY A 154 -12.24 -3.51 1.44
CA GLY A 154 -13.15 -3.64 0.32
C GLY A 154 -13.57 -2.29 -0.23
N THR A 155 -13.78 -2.24 -1.55
CA THR A 155 -14.37 -1.10 -2.25
C THR A 155 -15.57 -1.59 -3.06
N TYR A 156 -16.74 -1.06 -2.77
CA TYR A 156 -17.94 -1.35 -3.52
C TYR A 156 -18.23 -0.22 -4.52
N LEU A 157 -18.19 -0.58 -5.79
CA LEU A 157 -18.53 0.29 -6.91
C LEU A 157 -19.93 -0.07 -7.41
N LYS A 158 -20.84 0.88 -7.30
CA LYS A 158 -22.19 0.78 -7.88
C LYS A 158 -22.19 1.49 -9.21
N ARG A 159 -21.99 0.72 -10.28
CA ARG A 159 -21.77 1.27 -11.63
C ARG A 159 -20.58 2.23 -11.64
N MET A 160 -20.82 3.51 -11.93
CA MET A 160 -19.80 4.53 -12.08
C MET A 160 -19.41 5.20 -10.75
N GLU A 161 -20.09 4.87 -9.63
CA GLU A 161 -19.91 5.54 -8.35
C GLU A 161 -19.32 4.60 -7.30
N MET A 162 -18.42 5.14 -6.49
CA MET A 162 -17.95 4.48 -5.28
C MET A 162 -18.99 4.70 -4.17
N GLU A 163 -19.69 3.64 -3.75
CA GLU A 163 -20.73 3.71 -2.74
C GLU A 163 -20.18 3.45 -1.33
N LEU A 164 -19.19 2.56 -1.22
CA LEU A 164 -18.58 2.20 0.07
C LEU A 164 -17.13 1.80 -0.11
N ALA A 165 -16.29 2.22 0.82
CA ALA A 165 -14.94 1.72 0.98
C ALA A 165 -14.59 1.65 2.46
N SER A 166 -14.08 0.50 2.90
CA SER A 166 -13.78 0.27 4.32
C SER A 166 -12.82 -0.90 4.50
N ASP A 167 -12.15 -0.90 5.65
CA ASP A 167 -11.57 -2.13 6.18
C ASP A 167 -12.70 -3.12 6.50
N VAL A 168 -12.44 -4.40 6.25
CA VAL A 168 -13.42 -5.50 6.44
C VAL A 168 -13.01 -6.44 7.55
N GLY A 169 -11.74 -6.47 7.92
CA GLY A 169 -11.24 -7.30 9.01
C GLY A 169 -9.80 -7.74 8.83
N PRO A 170 -9.31 -8.66 9.67
CA PRO A 170 -8.00 -9.26 9.52
C PRO A 170 -7.90 -9.96 8.16
N GLY A 171 -6.81 -9.68 7.45
CA GLY A 171 -6.39 -10.46 6.28
C GLY A 171 -5.39 -11.54 6.71
N ASN A 172 -4.12 -11.39 6.31
CA ASN A 172 -3.08 -12.35 6.66
C ASN A 172 -2.35 -12.05 7.99
N CYS A 173 -2.64 -10.92 8.65
CA CYS A 173 -1.91 -10.49 9.86
C CYS A 173 -1.93 -11.53 10.98
N LEU A 174 -3.06 -12.24 11.19
CA LEU A 174 -3.17 -13.26 12.22
C LEU A 174 -2.33 -14.51 11.90
N MET A 175 -2.29 -14.91 10.63
CA MET A 175 -1.44 -16.02 10.18
C MET A 175 0.04 -15.67 10.32
N ASP A 176 0.43 -14.46 9.90
CA ASP A 176 1.81 -14.00 9.99
C ASP A 176 2.25 -13.84 11.46
N GLU A 177 1.36 -13.39 12.33
CA GLU A 177 1.62 -13.30 13.76
C GLU A 177 1.80 -14.69 14.39
N ALA A 178 0.96 -15.65 14.03
CA ALA A 178 1.12 -17.04 14.46
C ALA A 178 2.48 -17.61 14.02
N MET A 179 2.88 -17.39 12.76
CA MET A 179 4.20 -17.82 12.27
C MET A 179 5.35 -17.24 13.08
N ARG A 180 5.29 -15.93 13.40
CA ARG A 180 6.30 -15.25 14.22
C ARG A 180 6.33 -15.78 15.65
N ASN A 181 5.18 -15.92 16.29
CA ASN A 181 5.06 -16.37 17.67
C ASN A 181 5.53 -17.82 17.87
N PHE A 182 5.35 -18.67 16.88
CA PHE A 182 5.85 -20.05 16.89
C PHE A 182 7.30 -20.19 16.37
N GLY A 183 7.95 -19.07 16.00
CA GLY A 183 9.33 -19.11 15.48
C GLY A 183 9.47 -19.79 14.11
N LEU A 184 8.39 -19.90 13.33
CA LEU A 184 8.34 -20.60 12.06
C LEU A 184 8.67 -19.69 10.85
N GLY A 185 8.88 -18.41 11.09
CA GLY A 185 9.21 -17.43 10.06
C GLY A 185 8.33 -16.18 10.12
N LEU A 186 8.41 -15.33 9.11
CA LEU A 186 7.64 -14.09 9.05
C LEU A 186 6.21 -14.30 8.53
N PHE A 187 6.01 -15.29 7.67
CA PHE A 187 4.73 -15.66 7.06
C PHE A 187 4.75 -17.10 6.56
N ASP A 188 3.59 -17.70 6.34
CA ASP A 188 3.43 -19.06 5.81
C ASP A 188 3.62 -19.07 4.29
N LYS A 189 4.83 -19.39 3.83
CA LYS A 189 5.19 -19.37 2.41
C LYS A 189 4.36 -20.35 1.60
N GLY A 190 3.56 -19.81 0.69
CA GLY A 190 2.68 -20.59 -0.17
C GLY A 190 1.55 -21.31 0.58
N GLY A 191 1.27 -20.97 1.83
CA GLY A 191 0.27 -21.64 2.66
C GLY A 191 0.63 -23.10 2.99
N ALA A 192 1.93 -23.41 3.09
CA ALA A 192 2.40 -24.79 3.25
C ALA A 192 2.02 -25.35 4.62
N LEU A 193 2.18 -24.55 5.68
CA LEU A 193 1.80 -24.98 7.03
C LEU A 193 0.28 -25.10 7.17
N ALA A 194 -0.48 -24.11 6.70
CA ALA A 194 -1.93 -24.16 6.72
C ALA A 194 -2.49 -25.37 5.99
N ARG A 195 -1.90 -25.72 4.84
CA ARG A 195 -2.32 -26.89 4.05
C ARG A 195 -2.01 -28.22 4.72
N SER A 196 -1.00 -28.28 5.59
CA SER A 196 -0.64 -29.50 6.34
C SER A 196 -1.46 -29.72 7.60
N GLY A 197 -2.23 -28.71 8.03
CA GLY A 197 -3.05 -28.76 9.22
C GLY A 197 -4.49 -29.21 8.94
N GLU A 198 -5.25 -29.39 10.02
CA GLU A 198 -6.68 -29.67 9.99
C GLU A 198 -7.45 -28.54 10.67
N VAL A 199 -8.68 -28.28 10.20
CA VAL A 199 -9.55 -27.26 10.79
C VAL A 199 -10.03 -27.71 12.15
N ASN A 200 -9.79 -26.91 13.18
CA ASN A 200 -10.36 -27.14 14.52
C ASN A 200 -11.64 -26.33 14.67
N ASP A 201 -12.80 -26.98 14.59
CA ASP A 201 -14.11 -26.35 14.63
C ASP A 201 -14.38 -25.58 15.94
N ALA A 202 -13.82 -26.01 17.08
CA ALA A 202 -14.02 -25.32 18.34
C ALA A 202 -13.28 -23.96 18.35
N ILE A 203 -12.05 -23.94 17.84
CA ILE A 203 -11.26 -22.70 17.68
C ILE A 203 -11.92 -21.80 16.64
N LEU A 204 -12.34 -22.36 15.50
CA LEU A 204 -13.01 -21.60 14.44
C LEU A 204 -14.26 -20.87 14.95
N LYS A 205 -15.08 -21.54 15.76
CA LYS A 205 -16.28 -20.94 16.36
C LYS A 205 -15.96 -19.78 17.30
N LEU A 206 -14.86 -19.86 18.05
CA LEU A 206 -14.38 -18.76 18.90
C LEU A 206 -13.98 -17.56 18.04
N PHE A 207 -13.17 -17.78 16.99
CA PHE A 207 -12.78 -16.72 16.06
C PHE A 207 -13.97 -16.03 15.39
N ILE A 208 -14.94 -16.80 14.90
CA ILE A 208 -16.15 -16.24 14.26
C ILE A 208 -16.92 -15.37 15.26
N LYS A 209 -17.10 -15.83 16.49
CA LYS A 209 -17.79 -15.07 17.54
C LYS A 209 -17.09 -13.75 17.85
N ASP A 210 -15.76 -13.73 17.91
CA ASP A 210 -15.00 -12.52 18.13
C ASP A 210 -15.11 -11.54 16.94
N LEU A 211 -15.09 -12.05 15.71
CA LEU A 211 -15.26 -11.24 14.50
C LEU A 211 -16.68 -10.64 14.40
N GLU A 212 -17.71 -11.35 14.81
CA GLU A 212 -19.10 -10.85 14.81
C GLU A 212 -19.31 -9.64 15.76
N ASN A 213 -18.45 -9.49 16.77
CA ASN A 213 -18.46 -8.34 17.69
C ASN A 213 -17.74 -7.11 17.15
N LEU A 214 -17.07 -7.22 16.00
CA LEU A 214 -16.39 -6.09 15.34
C LEU A 214 -17.43 -5.26 14.58
N THR A 215 -17.47 -3.96 14.86
CA THR A 215 -18.31 -3.03 14.12
C THR A 215 -17.60 -2.56 12.86
N TYR A 216 -18.18 -2.83 11.70
CA TYR A 216 -17.73 -2.34 10.39
C TYR A 216 -18.87 -1.54 9.74
N PRO A 217 -18.57 -0.58 8.87
CA PRO A 217 -17.25 -0.08 8.43
C PRO A 217 -16.53 0.75 9.50
N ARG A 218 -15.20 0.69 9.52
CA ARG A 218 -14.34 1.52 10.36
C ARG A 218 -13.70 2.61 9.55
#